data_529c283b21eea9d86ed729705478ad9e
#
_entry.id   529c283b21eea9d86ed729705478ad9e
#
_cell.length_a   1.000
_cell.length_b   1.000
_cell.length_c   1.000
_cell.angle_alpha   90.00
_cell.angle_beta   90.00
_cell.angle_gamma   90.00
#
_symmetry.space_group_name_H-M   'P 1'
#
loop_
_entity.id
_entity.type
_entity.pdbx_description
1 polymer ?
#
loop_
_entity_poly.entity_id
_entity_poly.type
_entity_poly.pdbx_seq_one_letter_code
_entity_poly.pdbx_strand_id
1 'polypeptide(L)'
;MADPESILVTHAELAALHGSSFGWALACCGRRREDAEDVLQDVYAKVLSGRAVFRQQSTFKTWLFGVIRLTALEQRRWRFLRRREISTEEPVDVPASVPLVDRETAEHLARALALLSDRQHEILHLVFYEGLTIAEGAVVMGVSLGTARLHYERGKESLLAILTKQGVKFP
;
A
#
# COMPACT_ATOMS: atom_id res chain seq x y z
N MET A 1 -22.09 20.77 -13.86
CA MET A 1 -21.14 21.01 -14.98
C MET A 1 -19.94 20.10 -14.72
N ALA A 2 -19.73 19.12 -15.56
CA ALA A 2 -18.54 18.27 -15.43
C ALA A 2 -17.30 19.11 -15.72
N ASP A 3 -16.30 19.02 -14.83
CA ASP A 3 -15.01 19.69 -14.97
C ASP A 3 -14.35 19.17 -16.29
N PRO A 4 -13.97 20.02 -17.24
CA PRO A 4 -13.44 19.58 -18.54
C PRO A 4 -12.13 18.81 -18.45
N GLU A 5 -11.46 18.78 -17.30
CA GLU A 5 -10.25 18.01 -17.03
C GLU A 5 -10.51 16.64 -16.37
N SER A 6 -11.77 16.26 -16.18
CA SER A 6 -12.15 14.98 -15.58
C SER A 6 -12.09 13.86 -16.62
N ILE A 7 -11.15 12.94 -16.51
CA ILE A 7 -11.12 11.75 -17.34
C ILE A 7 -12.00 10.67 -16.74
N LEU A 8 -12.91 10.14 -17.56
CA LEU A 8 -13.71 8.96 -17.19
C LEU A 8 -12.80 7.74 -17.13
N VAL A 9 -12.55 7.26 -15.92
CA VAL A 9 -11.83 6.01 -15.68
C VAL A 9 -12.72 4.84 -16.09
N THR A 10 -12.18 3.95 -16.87
CA THR A 10 -12.88 2.77 -17.35
C THR A 10 -12.68 1.56 -16.46
N HIS A 11 -13.61 0.60 -16.52
CA HIS A 11 -13.44 -0.70 -15.87
C HIS A 11 -12.17 -1.43 -16.34
N ALA A 12 -11.77 -1.25 -17.59
CA ALA A 12 -10.57 -1.87 -18.16
C ALA A 12 -9.28 -1.34 -17.50
N GLU A 13 -9.20 -0.03 -17.23
CA GLU A 13 -8.05 0.57 -16.55
C GLU A 13 -7.93 0.10 -15.09
N LEU A 14 -9.06 0.01 -14.38
CA LEU A 14 -9.07 -0.56 -13.03
C LEU A 14 -8.71 -2.04 -13.02
N ALA A 15 -9.24 -2.82 -13.97
CA ALA A 15 -8.95 -4.25 -14.10
C ALA A 15 -7.46 -4.51 -14.38
N ALA A 16 -6.84 -3.70 -15.23
CA ALA A 16 -5.41 -3.80 -15.56
C ALA A 16 -4.50 -3.59 -14.33
N LEU A 17 -4.94 -2.78 -13.35
CA LEU A 17 -4.19 -2.51 -12.13
C LEU A 17 -4.69 -3.32 -10.91
N HIS A 18 -5.67 -4.22 -11.08
CA HIS A 18 -6.30 -4.89 -9.94
C HIS A 18 -5.30 -5.64 -9.05
N GLY A 19 -4.38 -6.40 -9.64
CA GLY A 19 -3.37 -7.15 -8.87
C GLY A 19 -2.47 -6.26 -8.02
N SER A 20 -1.93 -5.19 -8.63
CA SER A 20 -1.13 -4.18 -7.92
C SER A 20 -1.96 -3.43 -6.86
N SER A 21 -3.18 -3.06 -7.19
CA SER A 21 -4.10 -2.38 -6.27
C SER A 21 -4.43 -3.23 -5.06
N PHE A 22 -4.63 -4.54 -5.25
CA PHE A 22 -4.88 -5.48 -4.16
C PHE A 22 -3.64 -5.66 -3.26
N GLY A 23 -2.46 -5.82 -3.85
CA GLY A 23 -1.20 -5.88 -3.11
C GLY A 23 -0.96 -4.63 -2.27
N TRP A 24 -1.22 -3.45 -2.83
CA TRP A 24 -1.12 -2.18 -2.12
C TRP A 24 -2.18 -2.04 -1.01
N ALA A 25 -3.42 -2.40 -1.27
CA ALA A 25 -4.48 -2.40 -0.26
C ALA A 25 -4.16 -3.32 0.92
N LEU A 26 -3.62 -4.53 0.66
CA LEU A 26 -3.11 -5.44 1.69
C LEU A 26 -2.03 -4.79 2.56
N ALA A 27 -1.06 -4.09 1.93
CA ALA A 27 -0.02 -3.37 2.66
C ALA A 27 -0.62 -2.27 3.56
N CYS A 28 -1.61 -1.51 3.08
CA CYS A 28 -2.30 -0.47 3.84
C CYS A 28 -3.17 -1.02 4.98
N CYS A 29 -3.68 -2.24 4.84
CA CYS A 29 -4.62 -2.87 5.78
C CYS A 29 -3.94 -3.83 6.77
N GLY A 30 -2.60 -3.77 6.92
CA GLY A 30 -1.87 -4.66 7.83
C GLY A 30 -2.01 -6.13 7.44
N ARG A 31 -2.10 -6.41 6.14
CA ARG A 31 -2.23 -7.74 5.50
C ARG A 31 -3.54 -8.47 5.79
N ARG A 32 -4.56 -7.79 6.24
CA ARG A 32 -5.90 -8.38 6.44
C ARG A 32 -6.65 -8.35 5.11
N ARG A 33 -6.94 -9.56 4.59
CA ARG A 33 -7.52 -9.75 3.26
C ARG A 33 -8.91 -9.12 3.15
N GLU A 34 -9.78 -9.39 4.10
CA GLU A 34 -11.15 -8.86 4.11
C GLU A 34 -11.15 -7.33 4.07
N ASP A 35 -10.28 -6.70 4.86
CA ASP A 35 -10.13 -5.25 4.88
C ASP A 35 -9.65 -4.69 3.54
N ALA A 36 -8.72 -5.38 2.89
CA ALA A 36 -8.21 -4.96 1.58
C ALA A 36 -9.28 -5.08 0.49
N GLU A 37 -10.08 -6.16 0.52
CA GLU A 37 -11.21 -6.35 -0.39
C GLU A 37 -12.26 -5.26 -0.20
N ASP A 38 -12.63 -4.93 1.04
CA ASP A 38 -13.56 -3.85 1.36
C ASP A 38 -13.05 -2.48 0.90
N VAL A 39 -11.77 -2.20 1.13
CA VAL A 39 -11.13 -0.96 0.67
C VAL A 39 -11.20 -0.84 -0.85
N LEU A 40 -10.85 -1.90 -1.58
CA LEU A 40 -10.88 -1.87 -3.05
C LEU A 40 -12.29 -1.71 -3.59
N GLN A 41 -13.27 -2.39 -3.00
CA GLN A 41 -14.66 -2.25 -3.39
C GLN A 41 -15.13 -0.80 -3.23
N ASP A 42 -14.81 -0.16 -2.11
CA ASP A 42 -15.16 1.24 -1.86
C ASP A 42 -14.42 2.20 -2.81
N VAL A 43 -13.13 1.95 -3.06
CA VAL A 43 -12.33 2.74 -4.02
C VAL A 43 -12.93 2.65 -5.43
N TYR A 44 -13.22 1.45 -5.91
CA TYR A 44 -13.79 1.27 -7.25
C TYR A 44 -15.17 1.91 -7.37
N ALA A 45 -15.99 1.80 -6.33
CA ALA A 45 -17.28 2.51 -6.29
C ALA A 45 -17.10 4.03 -6.31
N LYS A 46 -16.13 4.60 -5.59
CA LYS A 46 -15.81 6.03 -5.61
C LYS A 46 -15.33 6.50 -6.98
N VAL A 47 -14.46 5.72 -7.63
CA VAL A 47 -13.91 6.05 -8.94
C VAL A 47 -14.97 5.97 -10.04
N LEU A 48 -15.70 4.87 -10.12
CA LEU A 48 -16.71 4.64 -11.16
C LEU A 48 -17.93 5.55 -11.01
N SER A 49 -18.26 5.98 -9.81
CA SER A 49 -19.34 6.95 -9.56
C SER A 49 -18.92 8.41 -9.74
N GLY A 50 -17.64 8.68 -10.05
CA GLY A 50 -17.12 10.04 -10.17
C GLY A 50 -16.96 10.79 -8.84
N ARG A 51 -17.06 10.10 -7.69
CA ARG A 51 -16.76 10.69 -6.37
C ARG A 51 -15.26 10.88 -6.15
N ALA A 52 -14.43 10.05 -6.78
CA ALA A 52 -13.01 10.26 -6.89
C ALA A 52 -12.65 10.55 -8.36
N VAL A 53 -12.07 11.72 -8.62
CA VAL A 53 -11.83 12.24 -9.97
C VAL A 53 -10.35 12.25 -10.27
N PHE A 54 -9.94 11.60 -11.37
CA PHE A 54 -8.57 11.65 -11.88
C PHE A 54 -8.36 12.92 -12.72
N ARG A 55 -7.48 13.81 -12.26
CA ARG A 55 -7.17 15.11 -12.90
C ARG A 55 -5.83 15.13 -13.62
N GLN A 56 -5.23 13.99 -13.94
CA GLN A 56 -3.94 13.87 -14.62
C GLN A 56 -2.74 14.62 -14.01
N GLN A 57 -2.79 14.95 -12.73
CA GLN A 57 -1.67 15.59 -12.03
C GLN A 57 -0.53 14.63 -11.69
N SER A 58 -0.75 13.33 -11.93
CA SER A 58 0.21 12.23 -11.77
C SER A 58 -0.13 11.11 -12.74
N THR A 59 0.60 9.99 -12.72
CA THR A 59 0.15 8.78 -13.42
C THR A 59 -1.15 8.26 -12.80
N PHE A 60 -1.97 7.57 -13.59
CA PHE A 60 -3.20 6.95 -13.08
C PHE A 60 -2.93 6.00 -11.92
N LYS A 61 -1.86 5.19 -12.00
CA LYS A 61 -1.45 4.29 -10.92
C LYS A 61 -1.13 5.05 -9.63
N THR A 62 -0.34 6.11 -9.70
CA THR A 62 0.04 6.93 -8.54
C THR A 62 -1.20 7.55 -7.88
N TRP A 63 -2.11 8.10 -8.67
CA TRP A 63 -3.35 8.66 -8.17
C TRP A 63 -4.25 7.60 -7.52
N LEU A 64 -4.46 6.46 -8.19
CA LEU A 64 -5.30 5.37 -7.69
C LEU A 64 -4.76 4.83 -6.35
N PHE A 65 -3.44 4.69 -6.23
CA PHE A 65 -2.78 4.27 -4.99
C PHE A 65 -2.97 5.28 -3.86
N GLY A 66 -2.97 6.57 -4.17
CA GLY A 66 -3.34 7.62 -3.21
C GLY A 66 -4.78 7.45 -2.71
N VAL A 67 -5.72 7.18 -3.60
CA VAL A 67 -7.14 6.94 -3.25
C VAL A 67 -7.28 5.68 -2.38
N ILE A 68 -6.60 4.59 -2.73
CA ILE A 68 -6.59 3.35 -1.92
C ILE A 68 -6.09 3.63 -0.51
N ARG A 69 -4.95 4.32 -0.39
CA ARG A 69 -4.34 4.63 0.90
C ARG A 69 -5.27 5.47 1.78
N LEU A 70 -5.85 6.53 1.23
CA LEU A 70 -6.77 7.40 1.96
C LEU A 70 -8.01 6.62 2.43
N THR A 71 -8.59 5.80 1.56
CA THR A 71 -9.74 4.97 1.92
C THR A 71 -9.40 3.96 3.02
N ALA A 72 -8.22 3.33 2.96
CA ALA A 72 -7.75 2.43 4.01
C ALA A 72 -7.58 3.14 5.36
N LEU A 73 -7.02 4.36 5.36
CA LEU A 73 -6.88 5.18 6.57
C LEU A 73 -8.23 5.59 7.16
N GLU A 74 -9.18 5.98 6.31
CA GLU A 74 -10.56 6.30 6.71
C GLU A 74 -11.23 5.09 7.38
N GLN A 75 -11.20 3.92 6.74
CA GLN A 75 -11.79 2.70 7.28
C GLN A 75 -11.11 2.25 8.59
N ARG A 76 -9.77 2.34 8.68
CA ARG A 76 -9.03 2.04 9.92
C ARG A 76 -9.47 2.96 11.06
N ARG A 77 -9.64 4.25 10.79
CA ARG A 77 -10.13 5.23 11.78
C ARG A 77 -11.54 4.91 12.26
N TRP A 78 -12.45 4.57 11.35
CA TRP A 78 -13.82 4.18 11.68
C TRP A 78 -13.88 2.90 12.51
N ARG A 79 -13.07 1.88 12.17
CA ARG A 79 -12.97 0.65 12.96
C ARG A 79 -12.41 0.90 14.35
N PHE A 80 -11.38 1.72 14.48
CA PHE A 80 -10.84 2.07 15.78
C PHE A 80 -11.88 2.73 16.67
N LEU A 81 -12.72 3.59 16.14
CA LEU A 81 -13.81 4.23 16.88
C LEU A 81 -14.89 3.22 17.28
N ARG A 82 -15.19 2.24 16.42
CA ARG A 82 -16.16 1.16 16.72
C ARG A 82 -15.59 0.10 17.67
N ARG A 83 -14.30 -0.21 17.61
CA ARG A 83 -13.62 -1.23 18.43
C ARG A 83 -13.43 -0.86 19.89
N ARG A 84 -13.82 0.32 20.31
CA ARG A 84 -13.98 0.56 21.75
C ARG A 84 -15.01 -0.40 22.41
N GLU A 85 -15.71 -1.19 21.60
CA GLU A 85 -16.75 -2.13 22.09
C GLU A 85 -16.42 -3.62 21.92
N ILE A 86 -15.50 -4.07 21.05
CA ILE A 86 -15.21 -5.52 20.87
C ILE A 86 -13.75 -5.76 20.45
N SER A 87 -13.05 -6.61 21.21
CA SER A 87 -11.70 -7.10 20.97
C SER A 87 -11.73 -8.45 20.23
N THR A 88 -10.91 -8.60 19.20
CA THR A 88 -10.12 -9.77 18.76
C THR A 88 -10.03 -9.84 17.23
N GLU A 89 -8.83 -9.76 16.69
CA GLU A 89 -8.57 -10.15 15.29
C GLU A 89 -7.14 -10.68 15.15
N GLU A 90 -7.02 -11.85 14.56
CA GLU A 90 -5.77 -12.48 14.18
C GLU A 90 -5.27 -11.98 12.81
N PRO A 91 -3.95 -11.87 12.58
CA PRO A 91 -3.38 -11.50 11.30
C PRO A 91 -3.47 -12.67 10.32
N VAL A 92 -3.85 -12.37 9.07
CA VAL A 92 -4.04 -13.35 8.00
C VAL A 92 -2.81 -13.48 7.11
N ASP A 93 -2.64 -14.70 6.65
CA ASP A 93 -1.64 -15.26 5.74
C ASP A 93 -1.22 -14.38 4.56
N VAL A 94 0.06 -14.47 4.25
CA VAL A 94 0.72 -13.82 3.13
C VAL A 94 0.57 -14.68 1.88
N PRO A 95 -0.04 -14.21 0.80
CA PRO A 95 0.17 -14.85 -0.49
C PRO A 95 1.61 -14.60 -0.92
N ALA A 96 2.44 -15.60 -0.85
CA ALA A 96 3.78 -15.60 -1.42
C ALA A 96 3.67 -15.60 -2.94
N SER A 97 3.88 -14.46 -3.56
CA SER A 97 4.27 -14.40 -4.96
C SER A 97 5.52 -13.54 -5.11
N VAL A 98 6.63 -14.07 -4.64
CA VAL A 98 7.96 -13.62 -5.05
C VAL A 98 8.62 -14.82 -5.73
N PRO A 99 8.69 -14.84 -7.07
CA PRO A 99 9.49 -15.85 -7.76
C PRO A 99 10.95 -15.52 -7.50
N LEU A 100 11.76 -16.48 -7.07
CA LEU A 100 13.24 -16.47 -6.92
C LEU A 100 13.80 -16.34 -5.50
N VAL A 101 13.01 -16.31 -4.45
CA VAL A 101 13.50 -16.38 -3.07
C VAL A 101 13.02 -17.70 -2.48
N ASP A 102 13.90 -18.44 -1.81
CA ASP A 102 13.46 -19.64 -1.09
C ASP A 102 12.42 -19.25 -0.02
N ARG A 103 11.56 -20.21 0.34
CA ARG A 103 10.45 -19.97 1.25
C ARG A 103 10.90 -19.40 2.60
N GLU A 104 12.03 -19.86 3.11
CA GLU A 104 12.57 -19.42 4.39
C GLU A 104 12.96 -17.93 4.33
N THR A 105 13.67 -17.52 3.29
CA THR A 105 14.03 -16.11 3.05
C THR A 105 12.80 -15.23 2.88
N ALA A 106 11.77 -15.71 2.16
CA ALA A 106 10.51 -14.98 2.01
C ALA A 106 9.79 -14.77 3.35
N GLU A 107 9.76 -15.78 4.22
CA GLU A 107 9.18 -15.68 5.57
C GLU A 107 9.98 -14.73 6.48
N HIS A 108 11.32 -14.75 6.40
CA HIS A 108 12.16 -13.79 7.11
C HIS A 108 11.90 -12.35 6.66
N LEU A 109 11.81 -12.14 5.34
CA LEU A 109 11.52 -10.81 4.78
C LEU A 109 10.13 -10.31 5.21
N ALA A 110 9.11 -11.16 5.15
CA ALA A 110 7.76 -10.80 5.58
C ALA A 110 7.70 -10.40 7.06
N ARG A 111 8.38 -11.16 7.93
CA ARG A 111 8.51 -10.83 9.37
C ARG A 111 9.26 -9.52 9.58
N ALA A 112 10.35 -9.30 8.85
CA ALA A 112 11.14 -8.08 8.95
C ALA A 112 10.34 -6.85 8.51
N LEU A 113 9.59 -6.95 7.41
CA LEU A 113 8.72 -5.87 6.92
C LEU A 113 7.62 -5.52 7.92
N ALA A 114 7.06 -6.52 8.61
CA ALA A 114 6.03 -6.31 9.65
C ALA A 114 6.55 -5.55 10.89
N LEU A 115 7.86 -5.51 11.11
CA LEU A 115 8.50 -4.78 12.21
C LEU A 115 8.86 -3.34 11.88
N LEU A 116 8.72 -2.93 10.62
CA LEU A 116 8.93 -1.54 10.20
C LEU A 116 7.78 -0.65 10.66
N SER A 117 8.05 0.66 10.81
CA SER A 117 6.97 1.61 10.98
C SER A 117 6.10 1.68 9.71
N ASP A 118 4.81 2.02 9.85
CA ASP A 118 3.86 2.11 8.74
C ASP A 118 4.44 2.92 7.56
N ARG A 119 5.08 4.05 7.85
CA ARG A 119 5.64 4.93 6.81
C ARG A 119 6.85 4.35 6.11
N GLN A 120 7.70 3.64 6.82
CA GLN A 120 8.85 2.93 6.24
C GLN A 120 8.37 1.77 5.37
N HIS A 121 7.40 1.00 5.85
CA HIS A 121 6.79 -0.09 5.09
C HIS A 121 6.10 0.42 3.81
N GLU A 122 5.29 1.48 3.92
CA GLU A 122 4.60 2.10 2.77
C GLU A 122 5.58 2.48 1.66
N ILE A 123 6.62 3.26 1.96
CA ILE A 123 7.55 3.73 0.92
C ILE A 123 8.37 2.61 0.31
N LEU A 124 8.80 1.63 1.11
CA LEU A 124 9.52 0.47 0.59
C LEU A 124 8.63 -0.38 -0.31
N HIS A 125 7.37 -0.61 0.06
CA HIS A 125 6.42 -1.32 -0.79
C HIS A 125 6.22 -0.60 -2.13
N LEU A 126 5.95 0.70 -2.11
CA LEU A 126 5.72 1.50 -3.31
C LEU A 126 6.93 1.48 -4.27
N VAL A 127 8.14 1.54 -3.74
CA VAL A 127 9.35 1.56 -4.57
C VAL A 127 9.74 0.17 -5.05
N PHE A 128 9.81 -0.84 -4.16
CA PHE A 128 10.33 -2.16 -4.51
C PHE A 128 9.31 -3.10 -5.14
N TYR A 129 8.05 -3.07 -4.71
CA TYR A 129 7.01 -3.95 -5.25
C TYR A 129 6.24 -3.31 -6.38
N GLU A 130 5.97 -2.00 -6.28
CA GLU A 130 5.13 -1.32 -7.26
C GLU A 130 5.93 -0.57 -8.33
N GLY A 131 7.26 -0.48 -8.17
CA GLY A 131 8.15 0.15 -9.13
C GLY A 131 7.97 1.66 -9.24
N LEU A 132 7.40 2.31 -8.22
CA LEU A 132 7.26 3.76 -8.19
C LEU A 132 8.59 4.42 -7.81
N THR A 133 8.81 5.61 -8.33
CA THR A 133 9.87 6.48 -7.83
C THR A 133 9.57 6.97 -6.40
N ILE A 134 10.59 7.40 -5.66
CA ILE A 134 10.37 7.99 -4.33
C ILE A 134 9.49 9.24 -4.42
N ALA A 135 9.56 9.98 -5.53
CA ALA A 135 8.71 11.16 -5.75
C ALA A 135 7.24 10.76 -5.92
N GLU A 136 6.93 9.74 -6.70
CA GLU A 136 5.57 9.19 -6.84
C GLU A 136 5.08 8.61 -5.52
N GLY A 137 5.94 7.88 -4.80
CA GLY A 137 5.64 7.39 -3.45
C GLY A 137 5.30 8.52 -2.48
N ALA A 138 6.01 9.65 -2.54
CA ALA A 138 5.70 10.83 -1.75
C ALA A 138 4.28 11.37 -2.05
N VAL A 139 3.89 11.40 -3.33
CA VAL A 139 2.53 11.79 -3.75
C VAL A 139 1.49 10.83 -3.17
N VAL A 140 1.70 9.51 -3.31
CA VAL A 140 0.79 8.49 -2.74
C VAL A 140 0.64 8.64 -1.22
N MET A 141 1.76 8.88 -0.52
CA MET A 141 1.79 9.01 0.94
C MET A 141 1.29 10.37 1.44
N GLY A 142 1.11 11.35 0.57
CA GLY A 142 0.73 12.72 0.95
C GLY A 142 1.79 13.41 1.82
N VAL A 143 3.07 13.21 1.53
CA VAL A 143 4.21 13.79 2.24
C VAL A 143 5.15 14.53 1.28
N SER A 144 6.06 15.36 1.82
CA SER A 144 7.09 15.98 1.00
C SER A 144 8.09 14.94 0.47
N LEU A 145 8.76 15.23 -0.65
CA LEU A 145 9.81 14.38 -1.20
C LEU A 145 10.94 14.14 -0.20
N GLY A 146 11.32 15.17 0.58
CA GLY A 146 12.34 15.04 1.63
C GLY A 146 11.92 14.06 2.72
N THR A 147 10.66 14.13 3.15
CA THR A 147 10.08 13.20 4.13
C THR A 147 10.04 11.77 3.59
N ALA A 148 9.62 11.58 2.33
CA ALA A 148 9.61 10.26 1.70
C ALA A 148 11.02 9.65 1.59
N ARG A 149 12.02 10.45 1.19
CA ARG A 149 13.44 10.02 1.17
C ARG A 149 13.91 9.58 2.55
N LEU A 150 13.60 10.35 3.58
CA LEU A 150 13.98 10.01 4.95
C LEU A 150 13.37 8.68 5.41
N HIS A 151 12.08 8.46 5.15
CA HIS A 151 11.43 7.19 5.45
C HIS A 151 12.02 6.03 4.65
N TYR A 152 12.35 6.25 3.37
CA TYR A 152 12.96 5.25 2.50
C TYR A 152 14.35 4.83 3.03
N GLU A 153 15.25 5.78 3.33
CA GLU A 153 16.59 5.47 3.84
C GLU A 153 16.52 4.77 5.20
N ARG A 154 15.74 5.31 6.14
CA ARG A 154 15.55 4.69 7.46
C ARG A 154 14.89 3.32 7.37
N GLY A 155 13.97 3.14 6.43
CA GLY A 155 13.33 1.86 6.18
C GLY A 155 14.31 0.81 5.70
N LYS A 156 15.21 1.13 4.77
CA LYS A 156 16.27 0.23 4.31
C LYS A 156 17.23 -0.14 5.43
N GLU A 157 17.67 0.84 6.20
CA GLU A 157 18.59 0.61 7.35
C GLU A 157 17.93 -0.30 8.39
N SER A 158 16.68 -0.03 8.76
CA SER A 158 15.93 -0.85 9.72
C SER A 158 15.72 -2.27 9.21
N LEU A 159 15.33 -2.43 7.94
CA LEU A 159 15.13 -3.72 7.30
C LEU A 159 16.41 -4.55 7.31
N LEU A 160 17.55 -3.94 6.90
CA LEU A 160 18.85 -4.59 6.91
C LEU A 160 19.24 -5.03 8.32
N ALA A 161 19.07 -4.18 9.32
CA ALA A 161 19.38 -4.50 10.71
C ALA A 161 18.55 -5.67 11.25
N ILE A 162 17.24 -5.71 10.91
CA ILE A 162 16.34 -6.80 11.32
C ILE A 162 16.75 -8.11 10.65
N LEU A 163 16.96 -8.11 9.34
CA LEU A 163 17.33 -9.31 8.58
C LEU A 163 18.69 -9.86 9.01
N THR A 164 19.66 -8.99 9.30
CA THR A 164 20.97 -9.39 9.85
C THR A 164 20.82 -10.09 11.21
N LYS A 165 19.96 -9.56 12.09
CA LYS A 165 19.65 -10.22 13.39
C LYS A 165 18.95 -11.58 13.23
N GLN A 166 18.20 -11.77 12.15
CA GLN A 166 17.55 -13.04 11.81
C GLN A 166 18.50 -14.05 11.16
N GLY A 167 19.77 -13.70 10.97
CA GLY A 167 20.79 -14.58 10.40
C GLY A 167 20.75 -14.68 8.87
N VAL A 168 19.98 -13.83 8.19
CA VAL A 168 19.97 -13.76 6.72
C VAL A 168 21.31 -13.19 6.25
N LYS A 169 22.06 -14.00 5.50
CA LYS A 169 23.32 -13.57 4.88
C LYS A 169 23.02 -12.96 3.52
N PHE A 170 23.49 -11.75 3.32
CA PHE A 170 23.47 -11.10 2.01
C PHE A 170 24.77 -11.43 1.27
N PRO A 171 24.70 -11.69 -0.05
CA PRO A 171 25.88 -11.90 -0.88
C PRO A 171 26.77 -10.65 -0.95
#